data_68ae8286b51324f8ca84ac4a7bf71c86
#
_entry.id   68ae8286b51324f8ca84ac4a7bf71c86
#
_cell.length_a   1.000
_cell.length_b   1.000
_cell.length_c   1.000
_cell.angle_alpha   90.00
_cell.angle_beta   90.00
_cell.angle_gamma   90.00
#
_symmetry.space_group_name_H-M   'P 1'
#
loop_
_entity.id
_entity.type
_entity.pdbx_description
1 polymer ?
#
loop_
_entity_poly.entity_id
_entity_poly.type
_entity_poly.pdbx_seq_one_letter_code
_entity_poly.pdbx_strand_id
1 'polypeptide(L)'
;MDNILHRKIRVGISACAYGSKTRYNRKGWDLVSEFGRDMSNFIWCPLCPEVMSGMGTPRSQIRIQGESGRDVIEGRAKIVARNGDDVTEDIMFASNLCMDILRRSEVDAFIYMDGSPTCGIERTTLKNNRAGKPPGVFGAMLLEEDIFLIPALSLASPVRRWDYKRRLYAYVWAKSQELSNKNDLYQFWHNIKFLCQELDEKESRVMGNRIANSEFSPELAAELKAFVTTLMKKPSTLEKIKNRLWKHYVYIKKTQGAEIAEIMEPQDNRNMHHIAMELEAIEKFAFTNDVLFGSMPARSR
;
A
#
# COMPACT_ATOMS: atom_id res chain seq x y z
N MET A 1 -11.06 22.29 1.08
CA MET A 1 -10.77 21.07 0.27
C MET A 1 -11.33 19.88 1.04
N ASP A 2 -12.20 19.09 0.41
CA ASP A 2 -12.81 17.92 1.02
C ASP A 2 -11.78 16.81 1.20
N ASN A 3 -11.85 16.08 2.30
CA ASN A 3 -10.96 14.95 2.61
C ASN A 3 -11.64 13.57 2.37
N ILE A 4 -12.77 13.57 1.67
CA ILE A 4 -13.53 12.37 1.34
C ILE A 4 -13.14 11.86 -0.05
N LEU A 5 -12.94 10.56 -0.17
CA LEU A 5 -12.83 9.89 -1.45
C LEU A 5 -14.22 9.66 -2.03
N HIS A 6 -14.51 10.27 -3.18
CA HIS A 6 -15.81 10.17 -3.86
C HIS A 6 -15.93 8.95 -4.78
N ARG A 7 -14.87 8.14 -4.86
CA ARG A 7 -14.84 6.89 -5.62
C ARG A 7 -14.24 5.75 -4.81
N LYS A 8 -14.61 4.53 -5.15
CA LYS A 8 -13.95 3.35 -4.61
C LYS A 8 -12.51 3.25 -5.16
N ILE A 9 -11.62 2.74 -4.34
CA ILE A 9 -10.23 2.48 -4.71
C ILE A 9 -10.17 1.17 -5.52
N ARG A 10 -9.48 1.16 -6.64
CA ARG A 10 -9.30 -0.01 -7.49
C ARG A 10 -8.01 -0.73 -7.08
N VAL A 11 -8.14 -1.97 -6.64
CA VAL A 11 -7.03 -2.74 -6.06
C VAL A 11 -6.80 -4.02 -6.86
N GLY A 12 -5.66 -4.08 -7.53
CA GLY A 12 -5.13 -5.33 -8.03
C GLY A 12 -4.62 -6.19 -6.87
N ILE A 13 -4.74 -7.50 -6.97
CA ILE A 13 -4.29 -8.40 -5.91
C ILE A 13 -3.81 -9.74 -6.49
N SER A 14 -2.73 -10.29 -5.94
CA SER A 14 -2.35 -11.68 -6.20
C SER A 14 -3.52 -12.61 -5.85
N ALA A 15 -4.08 -13.33 -6.81
CA ALA A 15 -5.31 -14.12 -6.64
C ALA A 15 -5.22 -15.10 -5.45
N CYS A 16 -4.04 -15.64 -5.15
CA CYS A 16 -3.83 -16.50 -3.99
C CYS A 16 -3.96 -15.75 -2.65
N ALA A 17 -3.75 -14.43 -2.60
CA ALA A 17 -3.98 -13.61 -1.42
C ALA A 17 -5.45 -13.21 -1.28
N TYR A 18 -6.22 -13.29 -2.37
CA TYR A 18 -7.67 -13.08 -2.40
C TYR A 18 -8.48 -14.32 -1.99
N GLY A 19 -7.81 -15.43 -1.66
CA GLY A 19 -8.47 -16.68 -1.30
C GLY A 19 -8.51 -17.73 -2.42
N SER A 20 -8.15 -17.38 -3.66
CA SER A 20 -8.16 -18.33 -4.78
C SER A 20 -7.09 -19.40 -4.61
N LYS A 21 -7.43 -20.65 -4.89
CA LYS A 21 -6.52 -21.81 -4.78
C LYS A 21 -5.55 -21.88 -5.97
N THR A 22 -4.86 -20.77 -6.26
CA THR A 22 -4.02 -20.57 -7.45
C THR A 22 -2.53 -20.82 -7.22
N ARG A 23 -2.10 -21.13 -6.00
CA ARG A 23 -0.70 -21.52 -5.77
C ARG A 23 -0.37 -22.89 -6.34
N TYR A 24 0.92 -23.14 -6.58
CA TYR A 24 1.42 -24.42 -7.10
C TYR A 24 0.88 -25.66 -6.35
N ASN A 25 0.58 -25.55 -5.06
CA ASN A 25 0.08 -26.60 -4.18
C ASN A 25 -1.44 -26.51 -3.90
N ARG A 26 -2.21 -25.85 -4.74
CA ARG A 26 -3.66 -25.59 -4.58
C ARG A 26 -4.03 -24.87 -3.28
N LYS A 27 -3.11 -24.11 -2.68
CA LYS A 27 -3.43 -23.27 -1.52
C LYS A 27 -3.70 -21.82 -1.94
N GLY A 28 -4.39 -21.09 -1.08
CA GLY A 28 -4.61 -19.66 -1.11
C GLY A 28 -4.77 -19.18 0.32
N TRP A 29 -4.73 -17.87 0.52
CA TRP A 29 -5.01 -17.22 1.79
C TRP A 29 -6.09 -16.16 1.57
N ASP A 30 -7.14 -16.18 2.36
CA ASP A 30 -8.11 -15.10 2.38
C ASP A 30 -7.62 -13.99 3.32
N LEU A 31 -6.71 -13.16 2.80
CA LEU A 31 -6.20 -12.00 3.55
C LEU A 31 -7.10 -10.77 3.39
N VAL A 32 -8.07 -10.83 2.48
CA VAL A 32 -8.97 -9.71 2.20
C VAL A 32 -10.11 -9.66 3.20
N SER A 33 -10.56 -10.80 3.72
CA SER A 33 -11.56 -10.87 4.79
C SER A 33 -11.16 -10.08 6.03
N GLU A 34 -9.86 -9.91 6.26
CA GLU A 34 -9.29 -9.09 7.33
C GLU A 34 -9.64 -7.58 7.24
N PHE A 35 -10.04 -7.09 6.07
CA PHE A 35 -10.54 -5.72 5.91
C PHE A 35 -11.99 -5.54 6.44
N GLY A 36 -12.72 -6.63 6.69
CA GLY A 36 -14.07 -6.58 7.22
C GLY A 36 -14.99 -5.65 6.39
N ARG A 37 -15.59 -4.67 7.06
CA ARG A 37 -16.50 -3.70 6.41
C ARG A 37 -15.81 -2.83 5.36
N ASP A 38 -14.52 -2.58 5.50
CA ASP A 38 -13.75 -1.76 4.55
C ASP A 38 -13.63 -2.39 3.16
N MET A 39 -13.92 -3.71 3.02
CA MET A 39 -13.97 -4.37 1.71
C MET A 39 -14.86 -3.65 0.70
N SER A 40 -15.95 -3.06 1.15
CA SER A 40 -16.89 -2.33 0.29
C SER A 40 -16.32 -1.04 -0.30
N ASN A 41 -15.20 -0.52 0.24
CA ASN A 41 -14.52 0.68 -0.24
C ASN A 41 -13.62 0.40 -1.45
N PHE A 42 -13.45 -0.88 -1.82
CA PHE A 42 -12.54 -1.32 -2.86
C PHE A 42 -13.27 -1.97 -4.05
N ILE A 43 -12.68 -1.86 -5.23
CA ILE A 43 -12.99 -2.66 -6.41
C ILE A 43 -11.81 -3.59 -6.63
N TRP A 44 -12.05 -4.88 -6.58
CA TRP A 44 -11.00 -5.90 -6.59
C TRP A 44 -10.72 -6.44 -7.99
N CYS A 45 -9.43 -6.55 -8.35
CA CYS A 45 -8.94 -7.15 -9.57
C CYS A 45 -7.93 -8.28 -9.25
N PRO A 46 -8.39 -9.50 -8.91
CA PRO A 46 -7.51 -10.61 -8.58
C PRO A 46 -6.85 -11.20 -9.82
N LEU A 47 -5.51 -11.31 -9.84
CA LEU A 47 -4.71 -11.80 -10.94
C LEU A 47 -3.66 -12.82 -10.49
N CYS A 48 -3.31 -13.76 -11.36
CA CYS A 48 -2.20 -14.70 -11.13
C CYS A 48 -1.47 -15.00 -12.45
N PRO A 49 -0.29 -14.40 -12.72
CA PRO A 49 0.46 -14.67 -13.93
C PRO A 49 0.76 -16.16 -14.15
N GLU A 50 1.09 -16.89 -13.08
CA GLU A 50 1.38 -18.33 -13.17
C GLU A 50 0.18 -19.18 -13.60
N VAL A 51 -1.05 -18.76 -13.30
CA VAL A 51 -2.25 -19.45 -13.80
C VAL A 51 -2.58 -18.99 -15.23
N MET A 52 -2.40 -17.71 -15.49
CA MET A 52 -2.67 -17.12 -16.81
C MET A 52 -1.67 -17.57 -17.87
N SER A 53 -0.48 -18.09 -17.47
CA SER A 53 0.46 -18.74 -18.38
C SER A 53 0.05 -20.16 -18.81
N GLY A 54 -1.09 -20.67 -18.33
CA GLY A 54 -1.57 -22.01 -18.65
C GLY A 54 -1.01 -23.12 -17.78
N MET A 55 -0.16 -22.83 -16.81
CA MET A 55 0.49 -23.85 -15.94
C MET A 55 -0.49 -24.63 -15.05
N GLY A 56 -1.71 -24.12 -14.83
CA GLY A 56 -2.72 -24.77 -14.02
C GLY A 56 -2.39 -24.87 -12.52
N THR A 57 -3.18 -25.68 -11.79
CA THR A 57 -2.98 -26.02 -10.37
C THR A 57 -3.48 -27.44 -10.08
N PRO A 58 -2.69 -28.33 -9.43
CA PRO A 58 -1.32 -28.13 -8.96
C PRO A 58 -0.34 -28.03 -10.13
N ARG A 59 0.85 -27.45 -9.87
CA ARG A 59 1.93 -27.34 -10.85
C ARG A 59 3.29 -27.52 -10.19
N SER A 60 4.32 -27.77 -10.99
CA SER A 60 5.70 -27.72 -10.54
C SER A 60 6.04 -26.33 -10.01
N GLN A 61 6.82 -26.31 -8.94
CA GLN A 61 7.39 -25.05 -8.46
C GLN A 61 8.33 -24.48 -9.51
N ILE A 62 8.26 -23.18 -9.71
CA ILE A 62 9.17 -22.44 -10.58
C ILE A 62 10.18 -21.64 -9.76
N ARG A 63 11.31 -21.33 -10.38
CA ARG A 63 12.38 -20.51 -9.80
C ARG A 63 13.04 -19.65 -10.86
N ILE A 64 13.59 -18.52 -10.47
CA ILE A 64 14.47 -17.74 -11.33
C ILE A 64 15.84 -18.44 -11.34
N GLN A 65 16.34 -18.74 -12.53
CA GLN A 65 17.69 -19.22 -12.76
C GLN A 65 18.52 -18.04 -13.27
N GLY A 66 19.27 -17.42 -12.38
CA GLY A 66 19.97 -16.16 -12.56
C GLY A 66 19.80 -15.28 -11.34
N GLU A 67 19.89 -13.96 -11.49
CA GLU A 67 19.82 -13.01 -10.38
C GLU A 67 18.37 -12.68 -10.00
N SER A 68 17.62 -11.94 -10.83
CA SER A 68 16.30 -11.38 -10.49
C SER A 68 15.32 -11.44 -11.65
N GLY A 69 14.07 -11.07 -11.39
CA GLY A 69 13.05 -10.90 -12.43
C GLY A 69 13.39 -9.79 -13.43
N ARG A 70 14.18 -8.78 -13.04
CA ARG A 70 14.69 -7.76 -13.98
C ARG A 70 15.63 -8.41 -15.01
N ASP A 71 16.49 -9.33 -14.58
CA ASP A 71 17.39 -10.04 -15.48
C ASP A 71 16.62 -10.96 -16.43
N VAL A 72 15.48 -11.51 -15.98
CA VAL A 72 14.58 -12.28 -16.88
C VAL A 72 13.97 -11.35 -17.94
N ILE A 73 13.49 -10.19 -17.56
CA ILE A 73 12.92 -9.18 -18.49
C ILE A 73 13.97 -8.76 -19.54
N GLU A 74 15.21 -8.63 -19.13
CA GLU A 74 16.33 -8.25 -19.97
C GLU A 74 16.97 -9.43 -20.73
N GLY A 75 16.45 -10.66 -20.61
CA GLY A 75 16.93 -11.86 -21.30
C GLY A 75 18.22 -12.46 -20.75
N ARG A 76 18.70 -12.04 -19.58
CA ARG A 76 19.91 -12.53 -18.92
C ARG A 76 19.67 -13.69 -17.96
N ALA A 77 18.41 -13.96 -17.62
CA ALA A 77 18.01 -15.03 -16.72
C ALA A 77 16.78 -15.75 -17.26
N LYS A 78 16.45 -16.91 -16.67
CA LYS A 78 15.34 -17.75 -17.07
C LYS A 78 14.44 -18.09 -15.89
N ILE A 79 13.20 -18.48 -16.18
CA ILE A 79 12.29 -19.10 -15.22
C ILE A 79 12.19 -20.58 -15.54
N VAL A 80 12.61 -21.42 -14.58
CA VAL A 80 12.67 -22.86 -14.77
C VAL A 80 11.80 -23.57 -13.74
N ALA A 81 10.99 -24.50 -14.20
CA ALA A 81 10.20 -25.37 -13.35
C ALA A 81 11.09 -26.46 -12.71
N ARG A 82 10.64 -27.03 -11.57
CA ARG A 82 11.42 -28.04 -10.85
C ARG A 82 11.68 -29.29 -11.66
N ASN A 83 10.84 -29.62 -12.62
CA ASN A 83 11.03 -30.73 -13.57
C ASN A 83 12.02 -30.42 -14.71
N GLY A 84 12.56 -29.19 -14.76
CA GLY A 84 13.56 -28.78 -15.75
C GLY A 84 13.03 -27.97 -16.91
N ASP A 85 11.71 -27.83 -17.06
CA ASP A 85 11.10 -27.08 -18.17
C ASP A 85 11.43 -25.59 -18.06
N ASP A 86 11.83 -24.98 -19.17
CA ASP A 86 11.95 -23.53 -19.32
C ASP A 86 10.55 -22.95 -19.60
N VAL A 87 10.05 -22.16 -18.68
CA VAL A 87 8.72 -21.52 -18.75
C VAL A 87 8.82 -19.99 -18.83
N THR A 88 9.96 -19.51 -19.25
CA THR A 88 10.27 -18.06 -19.28
C THR A 88 9.28 -17.30 -20.17
N GLU A 89 9.09 -17.76 -21.40
CA GLU A 89 8.21 -17.07 -22.38
C GLU A 89 6.76 -17.04 -21.91
N ASP A 90 6.24 -18.16 -21.38
CA ASP A 90 4.87 -18.26 -20.88
C ASP A 90 4.62 -17.32 -19.71
N ILE A 91 5.56 -17.25 -18.76
CA ILE A 91 5.47 -16.35 -17.59
C ILE A 91 5.63 -14.90 -18.01
N MET A 92 6.52 -14.59 -18.95
CA MET A 92 6.67 -13.24 -19.50
C MET A 92 5.40 -12.76 -20.20
N PHE A 93 4.83 -13.59 -21.09
CA PHE A 93 3.59 -13.30 -21.76
C PHE A 93 2.44 -13.04 -20.77
N ALA A 94 2.25 -13.93 -19.80
CA ALA A 94 1.20 -13.81 -18.81
C ALA A 94 1.41 -12.62 -17.87
N SER A 95 2.66 -12.29 -17.53
CA SER A 95 2.97 -11.10 -16.73
C SER A 95 2.62 -9.80 -17.47
N ASN A 96 2.97 -9.71 -18.74
CA ASN A 96 2.58 -8.57 -19.59
C ASN A 96 1.06 -8.45 -19.72
N LEU A 97 0.36 -9.56 -19.93
CA LEU A 97 -1.10 -9.58 -19.99
C LEU A 97 -1.71 -9.10 -18.64
N CYS A 98 -1.17 -9.52 -17.50
CA CYS A 98 -1.59 -9.02 -16.21
C CYS A 98 -1.37 -7.52 -16.08
N MET A 99 -0.22 -6.99 -16.52
CA MET A 99 0.04 -5.54 -16.51
C MET A 99 -0.95 -4.77 -17.35
N ASP A 100 -1.28 -5.27 -18.55
CA ASP A 100 -2.28 -4.65 -19.41
C ASP A 100 -3.68 -4.64 -18.78
N ILE A 101 -4.06 -5.71 -18.08
CA ILE A 101 -5.33 -5.75 -17.33
C ILE A 101 -5.32 -4.71 -16.22
N LEU A 102 -4.23 -4.59 -15.45
CA LEU A 102 -4.12 -3.60 -14.38
C LEU A 102 -4.22 -2.17 -14.91
N ARG A 103 -3.54 -1.86 -16.02
CA ARG A 103 -3.60 -0.55 -16.66
C ARG A 103 -5.01 -0.22 -17.18
N ARG A 104 -5.67 -1.15 -17.88
CA ARG A 104 -7.06 -0.98 -18.37
C ARG A 104 -8.07 -0.88 -17.22
N SER A 105 -7.79 -1.53 -16.09
CA SER A 105 -8.62 -1.43 -14.87
C SER A 105 -8.29 -0.19 -14.05
N GLU A 106 -7.31 0.61 -14.46
CA GLU A 106 -6.86 1.84 -13.78
C GLU A 106 -6.67 1.61 -12.28
N VAL A 107 -5.92 0.56 -11.90
CA VAL A 107 -5.73 0.23 -10.50
C VAL A 107 -4.89 1.28 -9.77
N ASP A 108 -5.30 1.62 -8.57
CA ASP A 108 -4.59 2.56 -7.69
C ASP A 108 -3.48 1.87 -6.89
N ALA A 109 -3.68 0.58 -6.60
CA ALA A 109 -2.79 -0.20 -5.75
C ALA A 109 -2.71 -1.66 -6.19
N PHE A 110 -1.65 -2.36 -5.78
CA PHE A 110 -1.53 -3.80 -5.94
C PHE A 110 -1.08 -4.47 -4.63
N ILE A 111 -1.82 -5.50 -4.21
CA ILE A 111 -1.46 -6.35 -3.07
C ILE A 111 -0.72 -7.57 -3.61
N TYR A 112 0.59 -7.58 -3.43
CA TYR A 112 1.46 -8.63 -3.96
C TYR A 112 1.77 -9.73 -2.95
N MET A 113 1.96 -10.96 -3.44
CA MET A 113 2.37 -12.10 -2.62
C MET A 113 3.88 -12.30 -2.70
N ASP A 114 4.56 -12.03 -1.60
CA ASP A 114 5.98 -12.37 -1.46
C ASP A 114 6.23 -13.89 -1.42
N GLY A 115 7.48 -14.25 -1.70
CA GLY A 115 7.89 -15.64 -1.76
C GLY A 115 7.44 -16.36 -3.03
N SER A 116 7.19 -15.59 -4.11
CA SER A 116 6.91 -16.07 -5.46
C SER A 116 7.98 -15.55 -6.42
N PRO A 117 8.56 -16.38 -7.30
CA PRO A 117 9.48 -15.92 -8.33
C PRO A 117 8.81 -15.03 -9.38
N THR A 118 7.50 -14.99 -9.40
CA THR A 118 6.70 -14.14 -10.28
C THR A 118 6.26 -12.86 -9.58
N CYS A 119 5.49 -12.96 -8.48
CA CYS A 119 4.85 -11.81 -7.81
C CYS A 119 5.69 -11.15 -6.73
N GLY A 120 6.72 -11.83 -6.18
CA GLY A 120 7.47 -11.33 -5.02
C GLY A 120 8.26 -10.06 -5.35
N ILE A 121 8.20 -9.08 -4.44
CA ILE A 121 8.93 -7.81 -4.56
C ILE A 121 10.11 -7.79 -3.61
N GLU A 122 9.91 -8.16 -2.35
CA GLU A 122 10.96 -8.20 -1.33
C GLU A 122 11.62 -9.58 -1.24
N ARG A 123 10.90 -10.63 -1.63
CA ARG A 123 11.37 -12.02 -1.60
C ARG A 123 10.78 -12.84 -2.74
N THR A 124 11.60 -13.66 -3.36
CA THR A 124 11.18 -14.62 -4.39
C THR A 124 10.96 -16.03 -3.86
N THR A 125 11.41 -16.32 -2.62
CA THR A 125 11.21 -17.61 -1.94
C THR A 125 10.78 -17.39 -0.48
N LEU A 126 10.01 -18.32 0.09
CA LEU A 126 9.59 -18.27 1.50
C LEU A 126 10.65 -18.79 2.48
N LYS A 127 11.50 -19.72 2.05
CA LYS A 127 12.39 -20.48 2.94
C LYS A 127 13.89 -20.29 2.69
N ASN A 128 14.30 -19.83 1.51
CA ASN A 128 15.70 -19.78 1.16
C ASN A 128 15.98 -18.76 0.04
N ASN A 129 16.89 -17.81 0.29
CA ASN A 129 17.31 -16.78 -0.65
C ASN A 129 18.23 -17.31 -1.78
N ARG A 130 18.47 -18.63 -1.88
CA ARG A 130 19.41 -19.23 -2.85
C ARG A 130 18.82 -19.40 -4.25
N ALA A 131 17.53 -19.15 -4.46
CA ALA A 131 16.86 -19.43 -5.72
C ALA A 131 16.36 -18.11 -6.38
N GLY A 132 17.27 -17.26 -6.77
CA GLY A 132 17.04 -15.96 -7.39
C GLY A 132 16.85 -14.84 -6.37
N LYS A 133 17.31 -13.65 -6.72
CA LYS A 133 17.14 -12.43 -5.94
C LYS A 133 15.81 -11.75 -6.29
N PRO A 134 15.19 -11.01 -5.35
CA PRO A 134 14.03 -10.19 -5.68
C PRO A 134 14.44 -9.01 -6.60
N PRO A 135 13.48 -8.43 -7.35
CA PRO A 135 12.08 -8.85 -7.43
C PRO A 135 11.86 -10.05 -8.35
N GLY A 136 10.68 -10.68 -8.26
CA GLY A 136 10.16 -11.59 -9.28
C GLY A 136 9.80 -10.84 -10.57
N VAL A 137 9.47 -11.54 -11.64
CA VAL A 137 9.25 -10.94 -12.98
C VAL A 137 8.09 -9.94 -12.96
N PHE A 138 6.90 -10.36 -12.55
CA PHE A 138 5.75 -9.49 -12.44
C PHE A 138 5.95 -8.43 -11.34
N GLY A 139 6.63 -8.80 -10.24
CA GLY A 139 7.03 -7.86 -9.20
C GLY A 139 7.92 -6.73 -9.72
N ALA A 140 8.85 -7.03 -10.63
CA ALA A 140 9.70 -6.04 -11.29
C ALA A 140 8.88 -5.07 -12.15
N MET A 141 7.92 -5.59 -12.92
CA MET A 141 7.02 -4.77 -13.73
C MET A 141 6.14 -3.85 -12.85
N LEU A 142 5.62 -4.36 -11.72
CA LEU A 142 4.84 -3.56 -10.78
C LEU A 142 5.64 -2.41 -10.16
N LEU A 143 6.94 -2.58 -9.95
CA LEU A 143 7.82 -1.51 -9.41
C LEU A 143 8.03 -0.34 -10.37
N GLU A 144 7.84 -0.55 -11.67
CA GLU A 144 7.94 0.51 -12.70
C GLU A 144 6.62 1.31 -12.83
N GLU A 145 5.52 0.83 -12.23
CA GLU A 145 4.24 1.53 -12.28
C GLU A 145 4.08 2.52 -11.11
N ASP A 146 3.39 3.65 -11.38
CA ASP A 146 3.02 4.59 -10.33
C ASP A 146 1.74 4.15 -9.59
N ILE A 147 1.83 2.98 -8.93
CA ILE A 147 0.77 2.43 -8.09
C ILE A 147 1.26 2.23 -6.66
N PHE A 148 0.31 2.07 -5.74
CA PHE A 148 0.63 1.82 -4.34
C PHE A 148 0.78 0.31 -4.08
N LEU A 149 1.95 -0.13 -3.60
CA LEU A 149 2.26 -1.55 -3.41
C LEU A 149 2.11 -1.97 -1.95
N ILE A 150 1.44 -3.10 -1.72
CA ILE A 150 1.16 -3.64 -0.38
C ILE A 150 1.61 -5.10 -0.31
N PRO A 151 2.54 -5.46 0.61
CA PRO A 151 2.87 -6.86 0.87
C PRO A 151 1.67 -7.58 1.51
N ALA A 152 1.14 -8.60 0.85
CA ALA A 152 -0.06 -9.31 1.32
C ALA A 152 0.06 -9.82 2.76
N LEU A 153 1.21 -10.37 3.14
CA LEU A 153 1.44 -10.91 4.49
C LEU A 153 1.42 -9.82 5.59
N SER A 154 1.64 -8.56 5.24
CA SER A 154 1.55 -7.46 6.20
C SER A 154 0.12 -7.19 6.66
N LEU A 155 -0.88 -7.62 5.88
CA LEU A 155 -2.30 -7.43 6.20
C LEU A 155 -2.78 -8.30 7.38
N ALA A 156 -2.05 -9.36 7.71
CA ALA A 156 -2.33 -10.17 8.89
C ALA A 156 -2.10 -9.40 10.22
N SER A 157 -1.29 -8.33 10.21
CA SER A 157 -1.11 -7.47 11.38
C SER A 157 -2.14 -6.34 11.37
N PRO A 158 -3.03 -6.22 12.38
CA PRO A 158 -4.06 -5.18 12.42
C PRO A 158 -3.50 -3.76 12.30
N VAL A 159 -2.41 -3.45 13.01
CA VAL A 159 -1.77 -2.13 12.97
C VAL A 159 -1.15 -1.84 11.59
N ARG A 160 -0.48 -2.84 10.96
CA ARG A 160 0.07 -2.67 9.62
C ARG A 160 -1.03 -2.51 8.58
N ARG A 161 -2.10 -3.30 8.69
CA ARG A 161 -3.29 -3.17 7.82
C ARG A 161 -3.89 -1.76 7.92
N TRP A 162 -4.05 -1.24 9.15
CA TRP A 162 -4.51 0.13 9.37
C TRP A 162 -3.55 1.16 8.76
N ASP A 163 -2.23 0.98 8.93
CA ASP A 163 -1.22 1.88 8.35
C ASP A 163 -1.24 1.86 6.80
N TYR A 164 -1.36 0.70 6.18
CA TYR A 164 -1.50 0.61 4.73
C TYR A 164 -2.81 1.25 4.24
N LYS A 165 -3.92 1.02 4.93
CA LYS A 165 -5.23 1.61 4.60
C LYS A 165 -5.16 3.15 4.58
N ARG A 166 -4.70 3.77 5.67
CA ARG A 166 -4.63 5.24 5.77
C ARG A 166 -3.71 5.87 4.74
N ARG A 167 -2.56 5.26 4.46
CA ARG A 167 -1.60 5.75 3.47
C ARG A 167 -2.12 5.56 2.04
N LEU A 168 -2.79 4.45 1.76
CA LEU A 168 -3.45 4.22 0.47
C LEU A 168 -4.56 5.25 0.23
N TYR A 169 -5.39 5.53 1.22
CA TYR A 169 -6.43 6.56 1.12
C TYR A 169 -5.82 7.93 0.86
N ALA A 170 -4.79 8.29 1.61
CA ALA A 170 -4.08 9.56 1.44
C ALA A 170 -3.39 9.66 0.05
N TYR A 171 -2.81 8.55 -0.44
CA TYR A 171 -2.21 8.47 -1.77
C TYR A 171 -3.24 8.72 -2.88
N VAL A 172 -4.36 8.01 -2.84
CA VAL A 172 -5.43 8.16 -3.85
C VAL A 172 -6.07 9.54 -3.78
N TRP A 173 -6.30 10.05 -2.56
CA TRP A 173 -6.82 11.40 -2.34
C TRP A 173 -5.86 12.45 -2.91
N ALA A 174 -4.57 12.36 -2.63
CA ALA A 174 -3.58 13.31 -3.13
C ALA A 174 -3.51 13.32 -4.67
N LYS A 175 -3.60 12.14 -5.31
CA LYS A 175 -3.63 12.04 -6.78
C LYS A 175 -4.87 12.69 -7.39
N SER A 176 -6.01 12.62 -6.71
CA SER A 176 -7.28 13.14 -7.22
C SER A 176 -7.47 14.66 -7.07
N GLN A 177 -6.64 15.33 -6.25
CA GLN A 177 -6.79 16.76 -6.03
C GLN A 177 -6.27 17.59 -7.21
N GLU A 178 -7.02 18.61 -7.58
CA GLU A 178 -6.58 19.68 -8.49
C GLU A 178 -6.09 20.85 -7.67
N LEU A 179 -4.88 21.34 -7.96
CA LEU A 179 -4.25 22.44 -7.27
C LEU A 179 -4.04 23.57 -8.27
N SER A 180 -4.88 24.59 -8.21
CA SER A 180 -4.96 25.64 -9.23
C SER A 180 -4.46 27.00 -8.73
N ASN A 181 -4.27 27.18 -7.43
CA ASN A 181 -3.85 28.44 -6.81
C ASN A 181 -3.15 28.20 -5.47
N LYS A 182 -2.61 29.27 -4.89
CA LYS A 182 -1.87 29.23 -3.63
C LYS A 182 -2.72 28.72 -2.45
N ASN A 183 -4.01 29.06 -2.40
CA ASN A 183 -4.89 28.61 -1.33
C ASN A 183 -5.12 27.09 -1.40
N ASP A 184 -5.21 26.52 -2.61
CA ASP A 184 -5.32 25.08 -2.79
C ASP A 184 -4.07 24.35 -2.26
N LEU A 185 -2.84 24.90 -2.49
CA LEU A 185 -1.62 24.36 -1.92
C LEU A 185 -1.65 24.34 -0.38
N TYR A 186 -2.13 25.44 0.23
CA TYR A 186 -2.24 25.52 1.69
C TYR A 186 -3.27 24.56 2.25
N GLN A 187 -4.44 24.46 1.65
CA GLN A 187 -5.50 23.55 2.09
C GLN A 187 -5.07 22.07 1.93
N PHE A 188 -4.47 21.74 0.79
CA PHE A 188 -3.91 20.40 0.54
C PHE A 188 -2.87 20.05 1.60
N TRP A 189 -1.89 20.94 1.83
CA TRP A 189 -0.87 20.72 2.82
C TRP A 189 -1.42 20.65 4.25
N HIS A 190 -2.38 21.49 4.57
CA HIS A 190 -3.01 21.50 5.89
C HIS A 190 -3.64 20.14 6.22
N ASN A 191 -4.30 19.52 5.26
CA ASN A 191 -4.92 18.20 5.45
C ASN A 191 -3.89 17.09 5.64
N ILE A 192 -2.80 17.08 4.86
CA ILE A 192 -1.89 15.92 4.78
C ILE A 192 -0.63 16.03 5.65
N LYS A 193 -0.24 17.24 6.08
CA LYS A 193 1.05 17.53 6.70
C LYS A 193 1.40 16.66 7.91
N PHE A 194 0.42 16.30 8.73
CA PHE A 194 0.68 15.54 9.95
C PHE A 194 1.07 14.09 9.65
N LEU A 195 0.46 13.49 8.64
CA LEU A 195 0.87 12.17 8.17
C LEU A 195 2.24 12.23 7.48
N CYS A 196 2.47 13.26 6.65
CA CYS A 196 3.79 13.47 6.03
C CYS A 196 4.90 13.64 7.08
N GLN A 197 4.68 14.45 8.13
CA GLN A 197 5.63 14.65 9.22
C GLN A 197 5.86 13.39 10.06
N GLU A 198 4.88 12.51 10.17
CA GLU A 198 5.08 11.21 10.81
C GLU A 198 6.00 10.32 9.98
N LEU A 199 5.82 10.29 8.67
CA LEU A 199 6.61 9.47 7.76
C LEU A 199 8.04 10.00 7.59
N ASP A 200 8.19 11.31 7.35
CA ASP A 200 9.47 12.01 7.21
C ASP A 200 9.36 13.47 7.66
N GLU A 201 9.73 13.73 8.90
CA GLU A 201 9.57 15.07 9.49
C GLU A 201 10.46 16.11 8.82
N LYS A 202 11.70 15.75 8.52
CA LYS A 202 12.69 16.70 7.94
C LYS A 202 12.23 17.17 6.56
N GLU A 203 11.97 16.25 5.66
CA GLU A 203 11.57 16.60 4.30
C GLU A 203 10.19 17.28 4.28
N SER A 204 9.28 16.90 5.19
CA SER A 204 7.99 17.58 5.33
C SER A 204 8.09 19.02 5.80
N ARG A 205 9.05 19.34 6.68
CA ARG A 205 9.32 20.72 7.09
C ARG A 205 9.90 21.55 5.93
N VAL A 206 10.80 20.97 5.14
CA VAL A 206 11.36 21.62 3.93
C VAL A 206 10.24 21.94 2.94
N MET A 207 9.36 20.95 2.64
CA MET A 207 8.23 21.16 1.74
C MET A 207 7.26 22.22 2.26
N GLY A 208 6.93 22.21 3.56
CA GLY A 208 6.07 23.21 4.18
C GLY A 208 6.63 24.63 4.07
N ASN A 209 7.93 24.81 4.31
CA ASN A 209 8.62 26.09 4.15
C ASN A 209 8.61 26.55 2.68
N ARG A 210 8.82 25.62 1.74
CA ARG A 210 8.79 25.92 0.31
C ARG A 210 7.41 26.40 -0.12
N ILE A 211 6.33 25.73 0.31
CA ILE A 211 4.95 26.18 0.06
C ILE A 211 4.73 27.59 0.63
N ALA A 212 5.21 27.87 1.83
CA ALA A 212 5.00 29.16 2.48
C ALA A 212 5.68 30.31 1.75
N ASN A 213 6.93 30.10 1.27
CA ASN A 213 7.79 31.16 0.75
C ASN A 213 7.85 31.26 -0.78
N SER A 214 7.13 30.40 -1.53
CA SER A 214 7.08 30.46 -3.00
C SER A 214 5.72 30.98 -3.47
N GLU A 215 5.71 31.66 -4.62
CA GLU A 215 4.49 31.92 -5.37
C GLU A 215 3.90 30.62 -5.91
N PHE A 216 2.60 30.63 -6.24
CA PHE A 216 1.99 29.50 -6.90
C PHE A 216 2.57 29.29 -8.30
N SER A 217 2.91 28.04 -8.60
CA SER A 217 3.15 27.60 -9.98
C SER A 217 2.65 26.16 -10.18
N PRO A 218 2.30 25.76 -11.42
CA PRO A 218 1.92 24.38 -11.73
C PRO A 218 3.02 23.38 -11.36
N GLU A 219 4.30 23.76 -11.49
CA GLU A 219 5.46 22.94 -11.16
C GLU A 219 5.52 22.68 -9.64
N LEU A 220 5.29 23.71 -8.81
CA LEU A 220 5.23 23.56 -7.36
C LEU A 220 4.07 22.67 -6.93
N ALA A 221 2.91 22.80 -7.59
CA ALA A 221 1.77 21.94 -7.35
C ALA A 221 2.07 20.47 -7.71
N ALA A 222 2.69 20.23 -8.85
CA ALA A 222 3.11 18.89 -9.29
C ALA A 222 4.16 18.29 -8.34
N GLU A 223 5.15 19.08 -7.92
CA GLU A 223 6.17 18.67 -6.96
C GLU A 223 5.57 18.31 -5.59
N LEU A 224 4.65 19.12 -5.07
CA LEU A 224 3.96 18.81 -3.82
C LEU A 224 3.19 17.50 -3.91
N LYS A 225 2.46 17.27 -5.00
CA LYS A 225 1.74 16.00 -5.23
C LYS A 225 2.70 14.83 -5.32
N ALA A 226 3.78 14.95 -6.08
CA ALA A 226 4.81 13.91 -6.22
C ALA A 226 5.49 13.61 -4.89
N PHE A 227 5.84 14.63 -4.10
CA PHE A 227 6.38 14.49 -2.76
C PHE A 227 5.44 13.67 -1.86
N VAL A 228 4.17 14.06 -1.79
CA VAL A 228 3.18 13.40 -0.93
C VAL A 228 2.96 11.94 -1.39
N THR A 229 2.73 11.70 -2.68
CA THR A 229 2.46 10.35 -3.20
C THR A 229 3.66 9.43 -3.00
N THR A 230 4.88 9.91 -3.18
CA THR A 230 6.11 9.16 -2.90
C THR A 230 6.24 8.83 -1.42
N LEU A 231 5.95 9.79 -0.56
CA LEU A 231 6.05 9.61 0.88
C LEU A 231 5.01 8.61 1.41
N MET A 232 3.78 8.62 0.86
CA MET A 232 2.74 7.65 1.23
C MET A 232 3.14 6.20 0.94
N LYS A 233 4.03 5.94 0.00
CA LYS A 233 4.56 4.59 -0.30
C LYS A 233 5.50 4.05 0.80
N LYS A 234 6.06 4.92 1.68
CA LYS A 234 6.94 4.52 2.78
C LYS A 234 6.12 4.03 3.99
N PRO A 235 6.41 2.83 4.57
CA PRO A 235 5.70 2.36 5.76
C PRO A 235 6.08 3.18 7.00
N SER A 236 5.11 3.41 7.90
CA SER A 236 5.39 3.97 9.22
C SER A 236 5.90 2.91 10.19
N THR A 237 6.66 3.35 11.20
CA THR A 237 7.05 2.47 12.31
C THR A 237 5.98 2.45 13.39
N LEU A 238 5.90 1.34 14.13
CA LEU A 238 4.95 1.19 15.23
C LEU A 238 5.11 2.31 16.29
N GLU A 239 6.33 2.69 16.57
CA GLU A 239 6.65 3.77 17.53
C GLU A 239 6.10 5.12 17.06
N LYS A 240 6.32 5.47 15.80
CA LYS A 240 5.76 6.71 15.21
C LYS A 240 4.23 6.71 15.25
N ILE A 241 3.60 5.59 14.95
CA ILE A 241 2.14 5.43 15.00
C ILE A 241 1.63 5.66 16.43
N LYS A 242 2.21 4.99 17.45
CA LYS A 242 1.84 5.14 18.86
C LYS A 242 2.00 6.59 19.34
N ASN A 243 3.14 7.20 19.04
CA ASN A 243 3.42 8.57 19.46
C ASN A 243 2.45 9.57 18.81
N ARG A 244 2.08 9.35 17.54
CA ARG A 244 1.14 10.21 16.84
C ARG A 244 -0.29 10.01 17.36
N LEU A 245 -0.71 8.77 17.59
CA LEU A 245 -2.00 8.44 18.19
C LEU A 245 -2.20 9.20 19.51
N TRP A 246 -1.22 9.11 20.43
CA TRP A 246 -1.28 9.79 21.71
C TRP A 246 -1.37 11.31 21.58
N LYS A 247 -0.56 11.92 20.71
CA LYS A 247 -0.62 13.37 20.47
C LYS A 247 -1.99 13.81 19.96
N HIS A 248 -2.61 13.05 19.07
CA HIS A 248 -3.95 13.35 18.57
C HIS A 248 -5.02 13.19 19.65
N TYR A 249 -4.93 12.13 20.44
CA TYR A 249 -5.87 11.92 21.55
C TYR A 249 -5.80 13.07 22.58
N VAL A 250 -4.60 13.44 23.01
CA VAL A 250 -4.41 14.57 23.95
C VAL A 250 -4.96 15.86 23.38
N TYR A 251 -4.77 16.10 22.08
CA TYR A 251 -5.36 17.26 21.39
C TYR A 251 -6.89 17.22 21.40
N ILE A 252 -7.51 16.11 21.04
CA ILE A 252 -8.96 15.91 21.06
C ILE A 252 -9.51 16.11 22.49
N LYS A 253 -8.90 15.49 23.48
CA LYS A 253 -9.28 15.64 24.89
C LYS A 253 -9.26 17.11 25.31
N LYS A 254 -8.20 17.83 24.93
CA LYS A 254 -8.04 19.26 25.30
C LYS A 254 -9.01 20.19 24.57
N THR A 255 -9.29 19.94 23.29
CA THR A 255 -10.06 20.87 22.45
C THR A 255 -11.54 20.55 22.42
N GLN A 256 -11.93 19.28 22.55
CA GLN A 256 -13.31 18.80 22.48
C GLN A 256 -13.87 18.36 23.85
N GLY A 257 -13.04 18.33 24.90
CA GLY A 257 -13.43 17.79 26.21
C GLY A 257 -13.80 16.30 26.19
N ALA A 258 -13.43 15.58 25.12
CA ALA A 258 -13.84 14.20 24.91
C ALA A 258 -12.86 13.22 25.54
N GLU A 259 -13.39 12.19 26.21
CA GLU A 259 -12.65 11.03 26.65
C GLU A 259 -13.02 9.81 25.80
N ILE A 260 -12.01 9.16 25.21
CA ILE A 260 -12.18 7.92 24.45
C ILE A 260 -11.65 6.81 25.35
N ALA A 261 -12.56 6.02 25.89
CA ALA A 261 -12.26 5.03 26.96
C ALA A 261 -11.25 3.95 26.52
N GLU A 262 -11.22 3.65 25.24
CA GLU A 262 -10.32 2.65 24.65
C GLU A 262 -8.86 3.10 24.60
N ILE A 263 -8.59 4.43 24.66
CA ILE A 263 -7.24 4.97 24.52
C ILE A 263 -6.58 5.11 25.89
N MET A 264 -5.47 4.41 26.05
CA MET A 264 -4.65 4.40 27.26
C MET A 264 -3.31 5.11 27.04
N GLU A 265 -2.70 5.59 28.11
CA GLU A 265 -1.37 6.18 28.07
C GLU A 265 -0.34 5.22 27.47
N PRO A 266 0.59 5.68 26.62
CA PRO A 266 1.58 4.81 25.98
C PRO A 266 2.42 4.05 27.01
N GLN A 267 2.42 2.72 26.89
CA GLN A 267 3.26 1.81 27.65
C GLN A 267 4.08 0.93 26.70
N ASP A 268 5.28 0.54 27.10
CA ASP A 268 6.22 -0.16 26.21
C ASP A 268 5.76 -1.56 25.77
N ASN A 269 4.95 -2.25 26.57
CA ASN A 269 4.56 -3.65 26.37
C ASN A 269 3.15 -3.83 25.79
N ARG A 270 2.65 -2.90 24.97
CA ARG A 270 1.30 -3.00 24.40
C ARG A 270 1.19 -4.05 23.30
N ASN A 271 0.13 -4.84 23.39
CA ASN A 271 -0.26 -5.78 22.34
C ASN A 271 -0.72 -5.01 21.08
N MET A 272 -0.29 -5.47 19.90
CA MET A 272 -0.66 -4.92 18.59
C MET A 272 -2.18 -4.84 18.37
N HIS A 273 -2.93 -5.77 18.96
CA HIS A 273 -4.39 -5.78 18.87
C HIS A 273 -5.00 -4.58 19.63
N HIS A 274 -4.53 -4.29 20.82
CA HIS A 274 -5.00 -3.13 21.59
C HIS A 274 -4.68 -1.82 20.88
N ILE A 275 -3.48 -1.69 20.30
CA ILE A 275 -3.12 -0.50 19.53
C ILE A 275 -4.05 -0.31 18.32
N ALA A 276 -4.41 -1.39 17.65
CA ALA A 276 -5.35 -1.32 16.53
C ALA A 276 -6.75 -0.87 16.98
N MET A 277 -7.25 -1.38 18.11
CA MET A 277 -8.52 -0.94 18.70
C MET A 277 -8.52 0.55 19.05
N GLU A 278 -7.43 1.06 19.62
CA GLU A 278 -7.27 2.49 19.92
C GLU A 278 -7.27 3.36 18.66
N LEU A 279 -6.60 2.90 17.60
CA LEU A 279 -6.58 3.58 16.30
C LEU A 279 -7.98 3.62 15.67
N GLU A 280 -8.72 2.52 15.74
CA GLU A 280 -10.09 2.46 15.25
C GLU A 280 -11.04 3.32 16.09
N ALA A 281 -10.87 3.37 17.41
CA ALA A 281 -11.68 4.19 18.30
C ALA A 281 -11.52 5.68 18.02
N ILE A 282 -10.26 6.16 17.88
CA ILE A 282 -10.01 7.57 17.56
C ILE A 282 -10.47 7.92 16.14
N GLU A 283 -10.29 7.02 15.17
CA GLU A 283 -10.79 7.17 13.81
C GLU A 283 -12.30 7.32 13.80
N LYS A 284 -13.02 6.43 14.49
CA LYS A 284 -14.48 6.48 14.63
C LYS A 284 -14.94 7.77 15.30
N PHE A 285 -14.29 8.17 16.41
CA PHE A 285 -14.61 9.43 17.09
C PHE A 285 -14.45 10.63 16.17
N ALA A 286 -13.31 10.72 15.47
CA ALA A 286 -13.02 11.83 14.56
C ALA A 286 -14.04 11.91 13.41
N PHE A 287 -14.44 10.77 12.86
CA PHE A 287 -15.43 10.73 11.77
C PHE A 287 -16.84 11.09 12.24
N THR A 288 -17.25 10.62 13.44
CA THR A 288 -18.57 10.92 13.99
C THR A 288 -18.74 12.40 14.34
N ASN A 289 -17.65 13.07 14.75
CA ASN A 289 -17.69 14.46 15.22
C ASN A 289 -17.11 15.44 14.19
N ASP A 290 -16.84 15.00 12.97
CA ASP A 290 -16.24 15.79 11.88
C ASP A 290 -14.95 16.52 12.27
N VAL A 291 -14.11 15.85 13.07
CA VAL A 291 -12.79 16.34 13.49
C VAL A 291 -11.73 15.82 12.56
N LEU A 292 -10.82 16.70 12.12
CA LEU A 292 -9.68 16.28 11.29
C LEU A 292 -8.78 15.34 12.08
N PHE A 293 -8.66 14.10 11.61
CA PHE A 293 -7.72 13.14 12.16
C PHE A 293 -6.44 13.11 11.31
N GLY A 294 -5.44 13.89 11.72
CA GLY A 294 -4.22 14.10 10.94
C GLY A 294 -3.39 12.83 10.68
N SER A 295 -3.61 11.74 11.43
CA SER A 295 -3.01 10.42 11.15
C SER A 295 -3.73 9.66 10.04
N MET A 296 -5.00 9.99 9.77
CA MET A 296 -5.80 9.47 8.67
C MET A 296 -6.52 10.62 7.97
N PRO A 297 -5.79 11.40 7.17
CA PRO A 297 -6.28 12.66 6.61
C PRO A 297 -7.33 12.47 5.52
N ALA A 298 -7.42 11.30 4.92
CA ALA A 298 -8.42 10.98 3.90
C ALA A 298 -9.27 9.77 4.31
N ARG A 299 -10.55 9.79 3.98
CA ARG A 299 -11.51 8.72 4.28
C ARG A 299 -12.34 8.34 3.07
N SER A 300 -12.85 7.12 3.03
CA SER A 300 -13.90 6.71 2.11
C SER A 300 -15.26 7.21 2.63
N ARG A 301 -16.16 7.44 1.69
CA ARG A 301 -17.53 7.87 1.98
C ARG A 301 -18.36 6.76 2.61
#